data_f8705b6d4712de7d474a8788bd5fec13
#
_entry.id   f8705b6d4712de7d474a8788bd5fec13
#
_cell.length_a   1.000
_cell.length_b   1.000
_cell.length_c   1.000
_cell.angle_alpha   90.00
_cell.angle_beta   90.00
_cell.angle_gamma   90.00
#
_symmetry.space_group_name_H-M   'P 1'
#
loop_
_entity.id
_entity.type
_entity.pdbx_description
1 polymer ?
#
loop_
_entity_poly.entity_id
_entity_poly.type
_entity_poly.pdbx_seq_one_letter_code
_entity_poly.pdbx_strand_id
1 'polypeptide(L)'
;MKIRFNRGSTLSGRLLVLTLLTSLLTAGCAAGPAAGQTAATSAQAASESSADAVPAASADTALQAATAATTAPAAAAAAAAAEISRYYDPAPEDPGMEALARTLEAEIAPYGGDWAVYVRNLNNGTVINLGDQSLPSASVIKIFIAGAYLEAVEEGRLEDTCADSLRYMITESDNSATNRIIDYVGMDNINRFIEKYGFTETKLQRHMLESSSRDNFSSARDAGICLAMIYDGTYVSEEASGTMRNLLLQQERRGKIPAGLPSGTKCGNKTGELNYAENDAAIIWGPSCDYVLVVFAGNISAPGTAQSQIRHLSAMVYEGMNNMGSGLQDSYAADTAATAAAEAASTGETASD
;
A
#
# COMPACT_ATOMS: atom_id res chain seq x y z
N MET A 1 2.77 30.44 -0.97
CA MET A 1 3.26 29.45 -1.93
C MET A 1 2.03 28.97 -2.70
N LYS A 2 1.93 29.25 -4.00
CA LYS A 2 0.69 28.99 -4.76
C LYS A 2 0.65 27.51 -5.15
N ILE A 3 -0.26 26.75 -4.57
CA ILE A 3 -0.58 25.40 -5.00
C ILE A 3 -1.29 25.51 -6.36
N ARG A 4 -0.69 24.96 -7.41
CA ARG A 4 -1.27 24.92 -8.76
C ARG A 4 -2.15 23.67 -8.86
N PHE A 5 -3.46 23.87 -8.92
CA PHE A 5 -4.37 22.86 -9.40
C PHE A 5 -4.15 22.64 -10.90
N ASN A 6 -3.85 21.42 -11.29
CA ASN A 6 -3.82 21.02 -12.69
C ASN A 6 -5.22 20.50 -13.06
N ARG A 7 -6.06 21.39 -13.59
CA ARG A 7 -7.32 20.98 -14.20
C ARG A 7 -7.01 20.24 -15.50
N GLY A 8 -7.49 19.02 -15.56
CA GLY A 8 -7.61 18.12 -16.68
C GLY A 8 -7.06 18.58 -18.04
N SER A 9 -5.99 17.95 -18.46
CA SER A 9 -5.69 17.79 -19.87
C SER A 9 -6.13 16.38 -20.28
N THR A 10 -7.14 16.33 -21.12
CA THR A 10 -7.54 15.13 -21.85
C THR A 10 -6.32 14.58 -22.60
N LEU A 11 -5.72 13.52 -22.08
CA LEU A 11 -4.71 12.78 -22.82
C LEU A 11 -5.39 11.65 -23.60
N SER A 12 -5.42 11.88 -24.89
CA SER A 12 -5.62 10.90 -25.95
C SER A 12 -4.77 9.66 -25.75
N GLY A 13 -5.40 8.48 -25.87
CA GLY A 13 -4.79 7.18 -25.66
C GLY A 13 -3.48 6.98 -26.41
N ARG A 14 -2.49 6.53 -25.69
CA ARG A 14 -1.34 5.79 -26.23
C ARG A 14 -1.23 4.48 -25.50
N LEU A 15 -1.70 3.47 -26.19
CA LEU A 15 -1.48 2.05 -25.91
C LEU A 15 0.03 1.78 -25.90
N LEU A 16 0.62 1.58 -24.73
CA LEU A 16 2.02 1.15 -24.61
C LEU A 16 2.04 -0.37 -24.70
N VAL A 17 2.41 -0.88 -25.87
CA VAL A 17 2.69 -2.31 -26.07
C VAL A 17 4.02 -2.62 -25.41
N LEU A 18 3.98 -3.37 -24.30
CA LEU A 18 5.16 -3.90 -23.62
C LEU A 18 5.65 -5.14 -24.40
N THR A 19 6.67 -4.98 -25.23
CA THR A 19 7.36 -6.09 -25.89
C THR A 19 8.33 -6.75 -24.91
N LEU A 20 8.01 -7.97 -24.46
CA LEU A 20 8.96 -8.84 -23.78
C LEU A 20 10.06 -9.27 -24.78
N LEU A 21 11.29 -8.85 -24.53
CA LEU A 21 12.49 -9.44 -25.14
C LEU A 21 12.91 -10.66 -24.32
N THR A 22 12.71 -11.86 -24.87
CA THR A 22 13.34 -13.09 -24.40
C THR A 22 14.74 -13.17 -24.97
N SER A 23 15.75 -13.01 -24.14
CA SER A 23 17.14 -13.29 -24.49
C SER A 23 17.50 -14.74 -24.11
N LEU A 24 17.66 -15.58 -25.15
CA LEU A 24 18.31 -16.89 -25.07
C LEU A 24 19.81 -16.69 -24.80
N LEU A 25 20.33 -17.21 -23.69
CA LEU A 25 21.76 -17.38 -23.50
C LEU A 25 22.15 -18.81 -23.85
N THR A 26 22.93 -18.96 -24.90
CA THR A 26 23.62 -20.17 -25.33
C THR A 26 24.81 -20.46 -24.42
N ALA A 27 24.88 -21.69 -23.94
CA ALA A 27 26.02 -22.22 -23.20
C ALA A 27 27.22 -22.46 -24.14
N GLY A 28 28.40 -21.94 -23.78
CA GLY A 28 29.66 -22.25 -24.40
C GLY A 28 30.53 -23.11 -23.46
N CYS A 29 30.83 -24.32 -23.92
CA CYS A 29 31.80 -25.23 -23.30
C CYS A 29 33.23 -24.77 -23.47
N ALA A 30 34.05 -24.86 -22.43
CA ALA A 30 35.51 -25.04 -22.58
C ALA A 30 36.04 -25.99 -21.51
N ALA A 31 36.87 -26.95 -21.98
CA ALA A 31 37.33 -28.14 -21.30
C ALA A 31 38.71 -27.98 -20.62
N GLY A 32 38.94 -28.65 -19.53
CA GLY A 32 39.92 -29.59 -19.10
C GLY A 32 41.27 -29.07 -18.48
N PRO A 33 42.18 -29.90 -17.97
CA PRO A 33 42.10 -31.34 -17.65
C PRO A 33 42.76 -31.80 -16.32
N ALA A 34 42.49 -33.06 -15.96
CA ALA A 34 43.31 -34.12 -15.30
C ALA A 34 43.77 -33.93 -13.83
N ALA A 35 43.90 -34.87 -12.97
CA ALA A 35 44.14 -36.34 -13.01
C ALA A 35 43.99 -36.94 -11.60
N GLY A 36 43.76 -38.25 -11.50
CA GLY A 36 44.03 -38.98 -10.28
C GLY A 36 43.17 -40.21 -10.02
N GLN A 37 43.61 -41.32 -10.49
CA GLN A 37 43.23 -42.73 -10.34
C GLN A 37 43.06 -43.20 -8.89
N THR A 38 42.18 -44.20 -8.63
CA THR A 38 42.37 -45.66 -8.53
C THR A 38 41.06 -46.33 -8.16
N ALA A 39 40.52 -47.24 -8.96
CA ALA A 39 40.60 -48.71 -8.96
C ALA A 39 39.90 -49.38 -7.76
N ALA A 40 38.96 -50.20 -7.94
CA ALA A 40 38.67 -51.53 -8.38
C ALA A 40 37.54 -52.08 -7.47
N THR A 41 36.64 -52.92 -7.73
CA THR A 41 36.47 -54.20 -8.39
C THR A 41 35.01 -54.66 -8.27
N SER A 42 34.50 -55.14 -9.36
CA SER A 42 33.65 -56.34 -9.60
C SER A 42 32.58 -56.81 -8.61
N ALA A 43 31.36 -57.02 -9.09
CA ALA A 43 30.81 -58.38 -9.31
C ALA A 43 29.44 -58.30 -10.03
N GLN A 44 29.32 -59.16 -11.00
CA GLN A 44 28.21 -59.52 -11.85
C GLN A 44 27.14 -60.31 -11.08
N ALA A 45 25.86 -60.09 -11.38
CA ALA A 45 24.87 -61.14 -11.50
C ALA A 45 23.66 -60.65 -12.29
N ALA A 46 23.34 -61.42 -13.34
CA ALA A 46 22.20 -61.29 -14.20
C ALA A 46 20.95 -61.93 -13.58
N SER A 47 19.76 -61.45 -13.89
CA SER A 47 18.60 -62.25 -14.29
C SER A 47 17.42 -61.36 -14.76
N GLU A 48 17.12 -61.44 -15.98
CA GLU A 48 15.87 -61.69 -16.72
C GLU A 48 14.55 -61.08 -16.23
N SER A 49 13.96 -60.31 -17.19
CA SER A 49 12.62 -60.47 -17.78
C SER A 49 11.37 -60.14 -16.95
N SER A 50 10.71 -59.07 -17.32
CA SER A 50 9.39 -59.15 -17.93
C SER A 50 8.95 -57.77 -18.46
N ALA A 51 8.64 -57.75 -19.74
CA ALA A 51 8.03 -56.60 -20.42
C ALA A 51 6.55 -56.56 -20.08
N ASP A 52 6.11 -55.55 -19.38
CA ASP A 52 4.72 -55.13 -19.35
C ASP A 52 4.55 -53.85 -20.15
N ALA A 53 3.77 -53.92 -21.18
CA ALA A 53 3.45 -52.84 -22.11
C ALA A 53 2.64 -51.76 -21.39
N VAL A 54 3.21 -50.58 -21.22
CA VAL A 54 2.46 -49.37 -20.88
C VAL A 54 1.84 -48.85 -22.17
N PRO A 55 0.48 -48.63 -22.22
CA PRO A 55 -0.14 -48.00 -23.39
C PRO A 55 0.40 -46.61 -23.61
N ALA A 56 0.88 -46.35 -24.81
CA ALA A 56 1.31 -45.03 -25.26
C ALA A 56 0.11 -44.05 -25.15
N ALA A 57 0.16 -43.15 -24.17
CA ALA A 57 -0.70 -41.97 -24.13
C ALA A 57 -0.37 -41.13 -25.38
N SER A 58 -1.42 -40.83 -26.16
CA SER A 58 -1.27 -40.07 -27.40
C SER A 58 -0.57 -38.72 -27.14
N ALA A 59 0.31 -38.33 -28.05
CA ALA A 59 1.07 -37.06 -27.98
C ALA A 59 0.15 -35.82 -27.81
N ASP A 60 -1.11 -35.92 -28.27
CA ASP A 60 -2.12 -34.89 -28.10
C ASP A 60 -2.57 -34.65 -26.65
N THR A 61 -2.62 -35.71 -25.84
CA THR A 61 -2.99 -35.55 -24.40
C THR A 61 -1.87 -34.92 -23.59
N ALA A 62 -0.61 -35.20 -23.94
CA ALA A 62 0.54 -34.56 -23.29
C ALA A 62 0.68 -33.08 -23.68
N LEU A 63 0.36 -32.71 -24.93
CA LEU A 63 0.37 -31.34 -25.41
C LEU A 63 -0.76 -30.51 -24.78
N GLN A 64 -1.96 -31.08 -24.62
CA GLN A 64 -3.09 -30.41 -23.95
C GLN A 64 -2.85 -30.25 -22.45
N ALA A 65 -2.22 -31.21 -21.77
CA ALA A 65 -1.84 -31.08 -20.37
C ALA A 65 -0.72 -30.04 -20.16
N ALA A 66 0.25 -29.95 -21.06
CA ALA A 66 1.32 -28.97 -21.01
C ALA A 66 0.81 -27.54 -21.29
N THR A 67 -0.14 -27.38 -22.21
CA THR A 67 -0.76 -26.07 -22.48
C THR A 67 -1.68 -25.63 -21.34
N ALA A 68 -2.43 -26.54 -20.71
CA ALA A 68 -3.26 -26.24 -19.54
C ALA A 68 -2.42 -25.85 -18.32
N ALA A 69 -1.26 -26.52 -18.10
CA ALA A 69 -0.34 -26.19 -17.00
C ALA A 69 0.38 -24.85 -17.18
N THR A 70 0.54 -24.35 -18.43
CA THR A 70 1.18 -23.07 -18.73
C THR A 70 0.20 -21.88 -18.71
N THR A 71 -1.10 -22.13 -18.92
CA THR A 71 -2.12 -21.08 -18.96
C THR A 71 -2.69 -20.74 -17.59
N ALA A 72 -2.70 -21.69 -16.64
CA ALA A 72 -3.24 -21.47 -15.30
C ALA A 72 -2.48 -20.39 -14.50
N PRO A 73 -1.13 -20.39 -14.42
CA PRO A 73 -0.41 -19.34 -13.71
C PRO A 73 -0.51 -17.96 -14.39
N ALA A 74 -0.62 -17.91 -15.72
CA ALA A 74 -0.81 -16.65 -16.44
C ALA A 74 -2.21 -16.06 -16.21
N ALA A 75 -3.24 -16.89 -16.14
CA ALA A 75 -4.60 -16.47 -15.83
C ALA A 75 -4.74 -15.98 -14.38
N ALA A 76 -4.10 -16.66 -13.42
CA ALA A 76 -4.05 -16.23 -12.02
C ALA A 76 -3.33 -14.91 -11.84
N ALA A 77 -2.19 -14.71 -12.52
CA ALA A 77 -1.45 -13.44 -12.52
C ALA A 77 -2.26 -12.29 -13.14
N ALA A 78 -3.00 -12.54 -14.22
CA ALA A 78 -3.87 -11.56 -14.84
C ALA A 78 -5.06 -11.19 -13.94
N ALA A 79 -5.65 -12.16 -13.24
CA ALA A 79 -6.72 -11.93 -12.27
C ALA A 79 -6.22 -11.08 -11.08
N ALA A 80 -5.05 -11.41 -10.52
CA ALA A 80 -4.43 -10.64 -9.46
C ALA A 80 -4.10 -9.21 -9.89
N ALA A 81 -3.60 -9.00 -11.12
CA ALA A 81 -3.35 -7.68 -11.67
C ALA A 81 -4.63 -6.87 -11.85
N ALA A 82 -5.74 -7.50 -12.31
CA ALA A 82 -7.05 -6.86 -12.43
C ALA A 82 -7.63 -6.48 -11.05
N GLU A 83 -7.43 -7.32 -10.04
CA GLU A 83 -7.84 -7.03 -8.67
C GLU A 83 -7.10 -5.85 -8.06
N ILE A 84 -5.79 -5.73 -8.33
CA ILE A 84 -4.98 -4.60 -7.91
C ILE A 84 -5.42 -3.31 -8.62
N SER A 85 -5.71 -3.37 -9.94
CA SER A 85 -6.05 -2.19 -10.74
C SER A 85 -7.28 -1.45 -10.23
N ARG A 86 -8.26 -2.15 -9.64
CA ARG A 86 -9.49 -1.54 -9.10
C ARG A 86 -9.25 -0.46 -8.04
N TYR A 87 -8.10 -0.50 -7.33
CA TYR A 87 -7.76 0.53 -6.35
C TYR A 87 -7.23 1.82 -6.98
N TYR A 88 -6.85 1.74 -8.26
CA TYR A 88 -6.32 2.85 -9.06
C TYR A 88 -7.32 3.40 -10.07
N ASP A 89 -8.47 2.72 -10.24
CA ASP A 89 -9.57 3.20 -11.06
C ASP A 89 -10.14 4.51 -10.50
N PRO A 90 -10.77 5.36 -11.34
CA PRO A 90 -11.45 6.56 -10.87
C PRO A 90 -12.48 6.20 -9.80
N ALA A 91 -12.38 6.87 -8.65
CA ALA A 91 -13.33 6.66 -7.55
C ALA A 91 -14.73 7.17 -7.96
N PRO A 92 -15.81 6.53 -7.47
CA PRO A 92 -17.16 7.07 -7.63
C PRO A 92 -17.27 8.48 -7.06
N GLU A 93 -18.05 9.33 -7.70
CA GLU A 93 -18.38 10.66 -7.18
C GLU A 93 -19.37 10.55 -6.02
N ASP A 94 -19.17 11.35 -4.98
CA ASP A 94 -20.04 11.43 -3.81
C ASP A 94 -20.04 12.87 -3.29
N PRO A 95 -21.18 13.58 -3.35
CA PRO A 95 -21.27 14.98 -2.90
C PRO A 95 -20.93 15.18 -1.42
N GLY A 96 -21.17 14.19 -0.55
CA GLY A 96 -20.79 14.23 0.86
C GLY A 96 -19.28 14.15 1.02
N MET A 97 -18.62 13.25 0.27
CA MET A 97 -17.14 13.16 0.25
C MET A 97 -16.51 14.44 -0.31
N GLU A 98 -17.09 15.05 -1.35
CA GLU A 98 -16.61 16.33 -1.88
C GLU A 98 -16.76 17.48 -0.86
N ALA A 99 -17.89 17.54 -0.12
CA ALA A 99 -18.07 18.53 0.92
C ALA A 99 -17.07 18.34 2.07
N LEU A 100 -16.85 17.11 2.51
CA LEU A 100 -15.83 16.77 3.50
C LEU A 100 -14.43 17.13 3.01
N ALA A 101 -14.12 16.87 1.74
CA ALA A 101 -12.81 17.21 1.14
C ALA A 101 -12.55 18.72 1.20
N ARG A 102 -13.55 19.57 0.83
CA ARG A 102 -13.44 21.04 0.93
C ARG A 102 -13.21 21.51 2.37
N THR A 103 -13.90 20.88 3.33
CA THR A 103 -13.76 21.21 4.75
C THR A 103 -12.35 20.86 5.26
N LEU A 104 -11.84 19.68 4.92
CA LEU A 104 -10.48 19.27 5.27
C LEU A 104 -9.41 20.14 4.60
N GLU A 105 -9.61 20.52 3.33
CA GLU A 105 -8.70 21.41 2.60
C GLU A 105 -8.61 22.78 3.26
N ALA A 106 -9.75 23.36 3.64
CA ALA A 106 -9.81 24.63 4.35
C ALA A 106 -9.15 24.56 5.73
N GLU A 107 -9.32 23.44 6.45
CA GLU A 107 -8.69 23.21 7.75
C GLU A 107 -7.17 23.07 7.64
N ILE A 108 -6.67 22.37 6.63
CA ILE A 108 -5.24 22.13 6.42
C ILE A 108 -4.52 23.37 5.88
N ALA A 109 -5.19 24.24 5.14
CA ALA A 109 -4.61 25.40 4.46
C ALA A 109 -3.70 26.28 5.36
N PRO A 110 -4.03 26.56 6.64
CA PRO A 110 -3.18 27.33 7.54
C PRO A 110 -2.07 26.50 8.19
N TYR A 111 -2.00 25.19 8.03
CA TYR A 111 -0.99 24.36 8.68
C TYR A 111 0.39 24.58 8.05
N GLY A 112 1.42 24.62 8.86
CA GLY A 112 2.80 24.68 8.38
C GLY A 112 3.33 23.32 7.95
N GLY A 113 4.20 23.32 6.93
CA GLY A 113 4.75 22.11 6.34
C GLY A 113 3.96 21.63 5.12
N ASP A 114 4.21 20.39 4.72
CA ASP A 114 3.58 19.73 3.57
C ASP A 114 2.62 18.64 4.07
N TRP A 115 1.35 18.82 3.79
CA TRP A 115 0.29 17.90 4.25
C TRP A 115 -0.31 17.12 3.10
N ALA A 116 -0.60 15.85 3.36
CA ALA A 116 -1.36 14.99 2.46
C ALA A 116 -2.36 14.16 3.28
N VAL A 117 -3.60 14.10 2.81
CA VAL A 117 -4.68 13.33 3.45
C VAL A 117 -5.36 12.45 2.41
N TYR A 118 -5.48 11.18 2.73
CA TYR A 118 -6.24 10.21 1.95
C TYR A 118 -7.33 9.59 2.81
N VAL A 119 -8.57 9.62 2.34
CA VAL A 119 -9.72 8.94 2.94
C VAL A 119 -10.35 8.05 1.89
N ARG A 120 -10.62 6.79 2.22
CA ARG A 120 -11.38 5.87 1.35
C ARG A 120 -12.51 5.23 2.14
N ASN A 121 -13.72 5.43 1.67
CA ASN A 121 -14.87 4.67 2.15
C ASN A 121 -14.76 3.23 1.62
N LEU A 122 -14.66 2.27 2.53
CA LEU A 122 -14.45 0.85 2.18
C LEU A 122 -15.75 0.15 1.75
N ASN A 123 -16.90 0.77 2.00
CA ASN A 123 -18.20 0.20 1.63
C ASN A 123 -18.58 0.50 0.18
N ASN A 124 -18.20 1.68 -0.34
CA ASN A 124 -18.60 2.14 -1.68
C ASN A 124 -17.44 2.57 -2.59
N GLY A 125 -16.21 2.62 -2.06
CA GLY A 125 -15.00 2.94 -2.82
C GLY A 125 -14.78 4.43 -3.11
N THR A 126 -15.61 5.34 -2.59
CA THR A 126 -15.40 6.80 -2.74
C THR A 126 -14.13 7.26 -2.03
N VAL A 127 -13.46 8.28 -2.56
CA VAL A 127 -12.13 8.72 -2.11
C VAL A 127 -12.03 10.22 -1.98
N ILE A 128 -11.38 10.67 -0.90
CA ILE A 128 -10.79 12.01 -0.79
C ILE A 128 -9.28 11.85 -0.90
N ASN A 129 -8.64 12.62 -1.76
CA ASN A 129 -7.19 12.64 -1.92
C ASN A 129 -6.68 14.08 -1.99
N LEU A 130 -6.16 14.56 -0.86
CA LEU A 130 -5.59 15.90 -0.72
C LEU A 130 -4.07 15.78 -0.68
N GLY A 131 -3.44 15.93 -1.84
CA GLY A 131 -2.00 15.85 -2.02
C GLY A 131 -1.48 14.46 -2.41
N ASP A 132 -0.88 14.38 -3.60
CA ASP A 132 -0.30 13.15 -4.18
C ASP A 132 1.23 13.10 -4.01
N GLN A 133 1.82 14.10 -3.31
CA GLN A 133 3.26 14.18 -3.21
C GLN A 133 3.84 13.04 -2.35
N SER A 134 5.00 12.57 -2.77
CA SER A 134 5.83 11.67 -1.98
C SER A 134 6.43 12.43 -0.79
N LEU A 135 6.16 11.98 0.42
CA LEU A 135 6.64 12.57 1.67
C LEU A 135 7.48 11.55 2.46
N PRO A 136 8.36 12.00 3.39
CA PRO A 136 9.06 11.08 4.27
C PRO A 136 8.08 10.17 5.02
N SER A 137 8.11 8.88 4.70
CA SER A 137 7.15 7.91 5.25
C SER A 137 7.37 7.59 6.72
N ALA A 138 8.60 7.86 7.22
CA ALA A 138 9.02 7.38 8.53
C ALA A 138 8.68 5.87 8.69
N SER A 139 8.05 5.48 9.79
CA SER A 139 7.71 4.08 10.06
C SER A 139 6.44 3.58 9.35
N VAL A 140 5.72 4.40 8.58
CA VAL A 140 4.60 3.90 7.75
C VAL A 140 5.11 2.97 6.65
N ILE A 141 6.35 3.15 6.15
CA ILE A 141 6.98 2.23 5.19
C ILE A 141 6.94 0.76 5.63
N LYS A 142 6.82 0.49 6.93
CA LYS A 142 6.81 -0.86 7.50
C LYS A 142 5.63 -1.73 7.04
N ILE A 143 4.51 -1.10 6.63
CA ILE A 143 3.39 -1.87 6.06
C ILE A 143 3.79 -2.51 4.72
N PHE A 144 4.59 -1.85 3.89
CA PHE A 144 5.08 -2.38 2.63
C PHE A 144 6.20 -3.41 2.82
N ILE A 145 7.08 -3.19 3.80
CA ILE A 145 8.12 -4.17 4.19
C ILE A 145 7.47 -5.48 4.66
N ALA A 146 6.38 -5.36 5.44
CA ALA A 146 5.60 -6.51 5.91
C ALA A 146 5.02 -7.32 4.74
N GLY A 147 4.45 -6.66 3.73
CA GLY A 147 3.92 -7.34 2.55
C GLY A 147 4.97 -8.09 1.75
N ALA A 148 6.12 -7.47 1.52
CA ALA A 148 7.22 -8.11 0.82
C ALA A 148 7.74 -9.36 1.57
N TYR A 149 7.77 -9.32 2.90
CA TYR A 149 8.11 -10.47 3.73
C TYR A 149 7.06 -11.58 3.64
N LEU A 150 5.78 -11.23 3.87
CA LEU A 150 4.68 -12.19 3.84
C LEU A 150 4.56 -12.86 2.47
N GLU A 151 4.70 -12.11 1.39
CA GLU A 151 4.69 -12.64 0.03
C GLU A 151 5.86 -13.61 -0.21
N ALA A 152 7.06 -13.26 0.25
CA ALA A 152 8.23 -14.12 0.09
C ALA A 152 8.12 -15.45 0.86
N VAL A 153 7.46 -15.42 2.02
CA VAL A 153 7.17 -16.62 2.81
C VAL A 153 6.08 -17.46 2.13
N GLU A 154 5.00 -16.85 1.70
CA GLU A 154 3.88 -17.55 1.06
C GLU A 154 4.26 -18.21 -0.27
N GLU A 155 5.12 -17.55 -1.06
CA GLU A 155 5.69 -18.11 -2.29
C GLU A 155 6.79 -19.16 -2.04
N GLY A 156 7.15 -19.45 -0.79
CA GLY A 156 8.22 -20.40 -0.42
C GLY A 156 9.63 -19.93 -0.78
N ARG A 157 9.80 -18.64 -1.06
CA ARG A 157 11.11 -18.02 -1.34
C ARG A 157 11.93 -17.80 -0.06
N LEU A 158 11.25 -17.63 1.08
CA LEU A 158 11.84 -17.51 2.40
C LEU A 158 11.11 -18.40 3.41
N GLU A 159 11.82 -18.81 4.45
CA GLU A 159 11.22 -19.47 5.61
C GLU A 159 10.58 -18.43 6.56
N ASP A 160 9.53 -18.80 7.30
CA ASP A 160 8.91 -17.91 8.29
C ASP A 160 9.71 -17.87 9.61
N THR A 161 10.93 -17.33 9.54
CA THR A 161 11.83 -17.20 10.69
C THR A 161 11.80 -15.81 11.34
N CYS A 162 11.06 -14.85 10.76
CA CYS A 162 10.98 -13.48 11.24
C CYS A 162 9.58 -13.07 11.74
N ALA A 163 8.69 -14.02 12.05
CA ALA A 163 7.33 -13.75 12.54
C ALA A 163 7.32 -12.83 13.78
N ASP A 164 8.20 -13.06 14.77
CA ASP A 164 8.33 -12.17 15.93
C ASP A 164 8.81 -10.77 15.51
N SER A 165 9.74 -10.68 14.56
CA SER A 165 10.20 -9.38 14.04
C SER A 165 9.08 -8.65 13.33
N LEU A 166 8.24 -9.34 12.54
CA LEU A 166 7.05 -8.78 11.91
C LEU A 166 6.10 -8.20 12.96
N ARG A 167 5.83 -8.96 14.02
CA ARG A 167 4.99 -8.51 15.13
C ARG A 167 5.54 -7.22 15.75
N TYR A 168 6.77 -7.21 16.24
CA TYR A 168 7.39 -6.03 16.86
C TYR A 168 7.48 -4.84 15.91
N MET A 169 7.78 -5.08 14.62
CA MET A 169 7.84 -4.05 13.59
C MET A 169 6.50 -3.31 13.45
N ILE A 170 5.39 -4.02 13.51
CA ILE A 170 4.06 -3.42 13.32
C ILE A 170 3.49 -2.93 14.65
N THR A 171 3.50 -3.71 15.73
CA THR A 171 2.83 -3.36 16.98
C THR A 171 3.58 -2.30 17.79
N GLU A 172 4.91 -2.35 17.85
CA GLU A 172 5.74 -1.44 18.65
C GLU A 172 6.51 -0.44 17.77
N SER A 173 6.46 -0.65 16.47
CA SER A 173 7.27 0.11 15.50
C SER A 173 8.78 -0.07 15.71
N ASP A 174 9.23 -1.26 16.16
CA ASP A 174 10.64 -1.54 16.45
C ASP A 174 11.51 -1.44 15.18
N ASN A 175 12.60 -0.69 15.28
CA ASN A 175 13.50 -0.43 14.14
C ASN A 175 14.49 -1.57 13.93
N SER A 176 14.93 -2.25 14.99
CA SER A 176 15.85 -3.38 14.90
C SER A 176 15.17 -4.59 14.25
N ALA A 177 13.93 -4.87 14.66
CA ALA A 177 13.09 -5.88 14.04
C ALA A 177 12.83 -5.57 12.56
N THR A 178 12.59 -4.28 12.22
CA THR A 178 12.44 -3.84 10.83
C THR A 178 13.69 -4.10 10.02
N ASN A 179 14.86 -3.69 10.51
CA ASN A 179 16.12 -3.88 9.79
C ASN A 179 16.44 -5.36 9.59
N ARG A 180 16.12 -6.22 10.57
CA ARG A 180 16.24 -7.67 10.42
C ARG A 180 15.40 -8.22 9.26
N ILE A 181 14.17 -7.71 9.10
CA ILE A 181 13.32 -8.11 7.95
C ILE A 181 13.89 -7.56 6.64
N ILE A 182 14.36 -6.30 6.63
CA ILE A 182 14.99 -5.70 5.44
C ILE A 182 16.21 -6.53 5.00
N ASP A 183 17.07 -6.93 5.94
CA ASP A 183 18.25 -7.75 5.65
C ASP A 183 17.86 -9.14 5.15
N TYR A 184 16.79 -9.72 5.70
CA TYR A 184 16.33 -11.06 5.35
C TYR A 184 15.65 -11.12 3.97
N VAL A 185 14.80 -10.17 3.66
CA VAL A 185 14.09 -10.06 2.37
C VAL A 185 14.99 -9.47 1.29
N GLY A 186 15.81 -8.50 1.65
CA GLY A 186 16.61 -7.66 0.75
C GLY A 186 15.85 -6.43 0.25
N MET A 187 16.50 -5.27 0.30
CA MET A 187 15.89 -3.97 -0.07
C MET A 187 15.35 -3.96 -1.50
N ASP A 188 16.07 -4.58 -2.45
CA ASP A 188 15.63 -4.66 -3.85
C ASP A 188 14.38 -5.51 -4.02
N ASN A 189 14.22 -6.58 -3.22
CA ASN A 189 13.02 -7.41 -3.24
C ASN A 189 11.82 -6.65 -2.68
N ILE A 190 12.02 -5.88 -1.61
CA ILE A 190 11.00 -5.01 -1.03
C ILE A 190 10.56 -3.96 -2.06
N ASN A 191 11.49 -3.30 -2.75
CA ASN A 191 11.14 -2.33 -3.78
C ASN A 191 10.46 -2.97 -4.98
N ARG A 192 10.81 -4.21 -5.37
CA ARG A 192 10.09 -4.96 -6.42
C ARG A 192 8.65 -5.28 -6.01
N PHE A 193 8.41 -5.61 -4.74
CA PHE A 193 7.07 -5.76 -4.20
C PHE A 193 6.27 -4.44 -4.31
N ILE A 194 6.86 -3.33 -3.88
CA ILE A 194 6.26 -1.99 -3.96
C ILE A 194 5.85 -1.67 -5.41
N GLU A 195 6.76 -1.89 -6.37
CA GLU A 195 6.50 -1.68 -7.80
C GLU A 195 5.43 -2.62 -8.36
N LYS A 196 5.45 -3.91 -7.97
CA LYS A 196 4.48 -4.94 -8.40
C LYS A 196 3.04 -4.54 -8.03
N TYR A 197 2.84 -3.94 -6.86
CA TYR A 197 1.53 -3.50 -6.38
C TYR A 197 1.15 -2.07 -6.82
N GLY A 198 1.98 -1.40 -7.62
CA GLY A 198 1.68 -0.09 -8.19
C GLY A 198 1.83 1.08 -7.22
N PHE A 199 2.56 0.92 -6.13
CA PHE A 199 2.83 1.98 -5.16
C PHE A 199 3.94 2.92 -5.68
N THR A 200 3.58 3.81 -6.61
CA THR A 200 4.53 4.59 -7.41
C THR A 200 5.28 5.66 -6.64
N GLU A 201 4.70 6.16 -5.55
CA GLU A 201 5.28 7.19 -4.69
C GLU A 201 5.98 6.60 -3.46
N THR A 202 6.06 5.26 -3.36
CA THR A 202 6.66 4.55 -2.23
C THR A 202 8.01 3.97 -2.60
N LYS A 203 9.03 4.24 -1.76
CA LYS A 203 10.37 3.71 -1.97
C LYS A 203 11.12 3.51 -0.66
N LEU A 204 11.67 2.31 -0.47
CA LEU A 204 12.62 2.00 0.59
C LEU A 204 14.04 2.33 0.10
N GLN A 205 14.75 3.25 0.76
CA GLN A 205 16.06 3.75 0.33
C GLN A 205 17.16 3.58 1.38
N ARG A 206 16.80 3.30 2.63
CA ARG A 206 17.74 3.10 3.75
C ARG A 206 17.14 2.21 4.84
N HIS A 207 18.00 1.64 5.66
CA HIS A 207 17.59 1.02 6.92
C HIS A 207 17.00 2.04 7.90
N MET A 208 16.25 1.55 8.89
CA MET A 208 15.73 2.40 9.96
C MET A 208 16.89 2.94 10.79
N LEU A 209 16.82 4.23 11.13
CA LEU A 209 17.84 4.96 11.90
C LEU A 209 19.23 5.04 11.25
N GLU A 210 19.40 4.59 10.03
CA GLU A 210 20.65 4.78 9.29
C GLU A 210 20.87 6.28 9.02
N SER A 211 22.10 6.77 9.27
CA SER A 211 22.49 8.12 8.88
C SER A 211 22.70 8.18 7.37
N SER A 212 21.76 8.75 6.66
CA SER A 212 21.76 8.84 5.20
C SER A 212 21.22 10.19 4.76
N SER A 213 21.70 10.66 3.60
CA SER A 213 21.12 11.84 2.92
C SER A 213 19.79 11.53 2.21
N ARG A 214 19.43 10.24 2.12
CA ARG A 214 18.15 9.76 1.56
C ARG A 214 17.23 9.33 2.68
N ASP A 215 15.95 9.50 2.47
CA ASP A 215 14.91 9.00 3.37
C ASP A 215 14.07 7.90 2.69
N ASN A 216 13.24 7.21 3.47
CA ASN A 216 12.21 6.35 2.93
C ASN A 216 10.96 7.20 2.66
N PHE A 217 10.37 7.06 1.51
CA PHE A 217 9.23 7.86 1.06
C PHE A 217 8.00 7.02 0.82
N SER A 218 6.84 7.65 0.93
CA SER A 218 5.54 7.14 0.49
C SER A 218 4.58 8.31 0.28
N SER A 219 3.42 8.05 -0.32
CA SER A 219 2.30 8.99 -0.34
C SER A 219 1.18 8.54 0.58
N ALA A 220 0.31 9.47 0.97
CA ALA A 220 -0.90 9.15 1.72
C ALA A 220 -1.81 8.21 0.90
N ARG A 221 -1.84 8.37 -0.43
CA ARG A 221 -2.57 7.51 -1.36
C ARG A 221 -2.04 6.08 -1.37
N ASP A 222 -0.73 5.87 -1.55
CA ASP A 222 -0.15 4.52 -1.59
C ASP A 222 -0.38 3.78 -0.28
N ALA A 223 -0.15 4.45 0.86
CA ALA A 223 -0.43 3.88 2.18
C ALA A 223 -1.93 3.57 2.36
N GLY A 224 -2.81 4.43 1.85
CA GLY A 224 -4.25 4.24 1.90
C GLY A 224 -4.72 3.07 1.05
N ILE A 225 -4.20 2.91 -0.16
CA ILE A 225 -4.47 1.77 -1.03
C ILE A 225 -3.97 0.47 -0.37
N CYS A 226 -2.75 0.47 0.18
CA CYS A 226 -2.21 -0.68 0.90
C CYS A 226 -3.14 -1.11 2.06
N LEU A 227 -3.64 -0.17 2.86
CA LEU A 227 -4.58 -0.46 3.95
C LEU A 227 -5.95 -0.94 3.44
N ALA A 228 -6.44 -0.42 2.32
CA ALA A 228 -7.67 -0.90 1.70
C ALA A 228 -7.52 -2.35 1.23
N MET A 229 -6.38 -2.70 0.62
CA MET A 229 -6.08 -4.08 0.24
C MET A 229 -5.99 -5.01 1.45
N ILE A 230 -5.39 -4.54 2.56
CA ILE A 230 -5.35 -5.28 3.83
C ILE A 230 -6.77 -5.50 4.37
N TYR A 231 -7.64 -4.51 4.30
CA TYR A 231 -9.03 -4.62 4.73
C TYR A 231 -9.80 -5.63 3.87
N ASP A 232 -9.66 -5.54 2.55
CA ASP A 232 -10.40 -6.36 1.56
C ASP A 232 -9.89 -7.81 1.46
N GLY A 233 -8.77 -8.16 2.09
CA GLY A 233 -8.19 -9.51 2.00
C GLY A 233 -7.34 -9.75 0.74
N THR A 234 -6.97 -8.70 0.02
CA THR A 234 -6.24 -8.78 -1.27
C THR A 234 -4.78 -8.36 -1.17
N TYR A 235 -4.32 -8.03 0.03
CA TYR A 235 -2.92 -7.71 0.29
C TYR A 235 -2.11 -9.00 0.43
N VAL A 236 -1.37 -9.36 -0.61
CA VAL A 236 -0.70 -10.67 -0.77
C VAL A 236 -1.71 -11.80 -0.88
N SER A 237 -2.39 -12.13 0.23
CA SER A 237 -3.45 -13.13 0.34
C SER A 237 -4.43 -12.75 1.47
N GLU A 238 -5.53 -13.49 1.61
CA GLU A 238 -6.47 -13.33 2.73
C GLU A 238 -5.79 -13.62 4.09
N GLU A 239 -4.89 -14.63 4.14
CA GLU A 239 -4.15 -14.97 5.36
C GLU A 239 -3.18 -13.86 5.76
N ALA A 240 -2.38 -13.36 4.81
CA ALA A 240 -1.47 -12.23 5.02
C ALA A 240 -2.23 -10.96 5.43
N SER A 241 -3.35 -10.67 4.76
CA SER A 241 -4.24 -9.55 5.11
C SER A 241 -4.82 -9.70 6.51
N GLY A 242 -5.28 -10.90 6.89
CA GLY A 242 -5.76 -11.22 8.24
C GLY A 242 -4.67 -11.01 9.29
N THR A 243 -3.45 -11.46 9.03
CA THR A 243 -2.29 -11.23 9.88
C THR A 243 -2.03 -9.74 10.05
N MET A 244 -2.00 -8.97 8.97
CA MET A 244 -1.77 -7.52 9.03
C MET A 244 -2.89 -6.78 9.76
N ARG A 245 -4.17 -7.10 9.51
CA ARG A 245 -5.31 -6.53 10.26
C ARG A 245 -5.14 -6.74 11.77
N ASN A 246 -4.78 -7.94 12.18
CA ASN A 246 -4.58 -8.28 13.59
C ASN A 246 -3.40 -7.52 14.21
N LEU A 247 -2.28 -7.38 13.51
CA LEU A 247 -1.11 -6.64 13.99
C LEU A 247 -1.38 -5.13 14.08
N LEU A 248 -2.06 -4.54 13.09
CA LEU A 248 -2.44 -3.13 13.11
C LEU A 248 -3.39 -2.80 14.28
N LEU A 249 -4.31 -3.71 14.63
CA LEU A 249 -5.19 -3.56 15.78
C LEU A 249 -4.44 -3.60 17.11
N GLN A 250 -3.28 -4.24 17.17
CA GLN A 250 -2.41 -4.34 18.35
C GLN A 250 -1.37 -3.21 18.42
N GLN A 251 -1.41 -2.22 17.52
CA GLN A 251 -0.47 -1.09 17.54
C GLN A 251 -0.56 -0.34 18.88
N GLU A 252 0.59 -0.15 19.55
CA GLU A 252 0.68 0.50 20.86
C GLU A 252 0.70 2.03 20.77
N ARG A 253 1.19 2.60 19.65
CA ARG A 253 1.28 4.05 19.44
C ARG A 253 -0.03 4.60 18.92
N ARG A 254 -0.90 5.00 19.84
CA ARG A 254 -2.29 5.41 19.53
C ARG A 254 -2.56 6.91 19.73
N GLY A 255 -1.51 7.73 19.74
CA GLY A 255 -1.60 9.16 20.10
C GLY A 255 -2.08 10.10 18.97
N LYS A 256 -2.32 9.60 17.75
CA LYS A 256 -2.70 10.40 16.58
C LYS A 256 -4.12 10.06 16.09
N ILE A 257 -4.29 9.38 14.96
CA ILE A 257 -5.63 9.04 14.44
C ILE A 257 -6.52 8.36 15.50
N PRO A 258 -6.08 7.30 16.21
CA PRO A 258 -6.92 6.67 17.22
C PRO A 258 -7.37 7.59 18.35
N ALA A 259 -6.53 8.57 18.72
CA ALA A 259 -6.84 9.52 19.79
C ALA A 259 -7.84 10.62 19.38
N GLY A 260 -8.12 10.78 18.07
CA GLY A 260 -9.16 11.66 17.53
C GLY A 260 -10.53 10.98 17.40
N LEU A 261 -10.61 9.66 17.62
CA LEU A 261 -11.84 8.88 17.50
C LEU A 261 -12.59 8.80 18.82
N PRO A 262 -13.92 8.63 18.81
CA PRO A 262 -14.68 8.32 20.01
C PRO A 262 -14.16 7.07 20.71
N SER A 263 -14.26 7.05 22.05
CA SER A 263 -13.83 5.92 22.87
C SER A 263 -14.53 4.62 22.43
N GLY A 264 -13.76 3.54 22.30
CA GLY A 264 -14.26 2.23 21.88
C GLY A 264 -14.34 2.03 20.37
N THR A 265 -14.05 3.04 19.54
CA THR A 265 -13.95 2.85 18.09
C THR A 265 -12.83 1.87 17.74
N LYS A 266 -13.17 0.80 17.02
CA LYS A 266 -12.20 -0.17 16.53
C LYS A 266 -11.34 0.50 15.44
N CYS A 267 -10.02 0.51 15.66
CA CYS A 267 -9.08 1.17 14.77
C CYS A 267 -7.74 0.44 14.82
N GLY A 268 -7.26 0.00 13.65
CA GLY A 268 -5.92 -0.54 13.45
C GLY A 268 -5.06 0.48 12.72
N ASN A 269 -3.88 0.83 13.25
CA ASN A 269 -3.07 1.90 12.67
C ASN A 269 -1.58 1.59 12.61
N LYS A 270 -0.84 2.36 11.80
CA LYS A 270 0.61 2.41 11.78
C LYS A 270 1.10 3.84 11.76
N THR A 271 1.82 4.22 12.80
CA THR A 271 2.42 5.57 12.92
C THR A 271 3.77 5.67 12.21
N GLY A 272 4.13 6.91 11.85
CA GLY A 272 5.48 7.29 11.40
C GLY A 272 5.90 8.61 12.04
N GLU A 273 7.14 8.68 12.54
CA GLU A 273 7.64 9.82 13.31
C GLU A 273 9.10 10.12 12.97
N LEU A 274 9.37 11.37 12.60
CA LEU A 274 10.68 11.97 12.48
C LEU A 274 10.62 13.38 13.09
N ASN A 275 11.77 14.01 13.35
CA ASN A 275 11.79 15.36 13.89
C ASN A 275 11.10 16.42 13.02
N TYR A 276 10.88 16.10 11.74
CA TYR A 276 10.31 16.96 10.71
C TYR A 276 9.13 16.31 9.96
N ALA A 277 8.66 15.14 10.43
CA ALA A 277 7.50 14.46 9.84
C ALA A 277 6.70 13.71 10.89
N GLU A 278 5.37 13.82 10.79
CA GLU A 278 4.39 13.09 11.60
C GLU A 278 3.36 12.47 10.68
N ASN A 279 3.24 11.14 10.73
CA ASN A 279 2.35 10.38 9.89
C ASN A 279 1.52 9.40 10.72
N ASP A 280 0.32 9.12 10.25
CA ASP A 280 -0.46 7.99 10.73
C ASP A 280 -1.33 7.44 9.59
N ALA A 281 -1.48 6.13 9.52
CA ALA A 281 -2.26 5.43 8.51
C ALA A 281 -3.13 4.39 9.22
N ALA A 282 -4.45 4.44 9.05
CA ALA A 282 -5.40 3.67 9.83
C ALA A 282 -6.55 3.09 9.02
N ILE A 283 -7.01 1.90 9.44
CA ILE A 283 -8.31 1.32 9.10
C ILE A 283 -9.23 1.57 10.30
N ILE A 284 -10.37 2.18 10.05
CA ILE A 284 -11.36 2.50 11.08
C ILE A 284 -12.66 1.74 10.77
N TRP A 285 -13.16 0.99 11.75
CA TRP A 285 -14.47 0.34 11.69
C TRP A 285 -15.49 1.25 12.36
N GLY A 286 -16.19 2.01 11.53
CA GLY A 286 -17.16 3.00 11.97
C GLY A 286 -18.59 2.44 12.09
N PRO A 287 -19.50 3.15 12.76
CA PRO A 287 -20.89 2.70 12.89
C PRO A 287 -21.70 2.82 11.60
N SER A 288 -21.37 3.76 10.71
CA SER A 288 -22.08 3.97 9.43
C SER A 288 -21.35 3.37 8.24
N CYS A 289 -20.01 3.42 8.25
CA CYS A 289 -19.17 2.80 7.24
C CYS A 289 -17.77 2.55 7.80
N ASP A 290 -17.11 1.55 7.25
CA ASP A 290 -15.69 1.32 7.46
C ASP A 290 -14.89 2.19 6.47
N TYR A 291 -13.74 2.71 6.92
CA TYR A 291 -12.93 3.57 6.07
C TYR A 291 -11.45 3.53 6.41
N VAL A 292 -10.63 3.91 5.44
CA VAL A 292 -9.21 4.19 5.63
C VAL A 292 -9.03 5.70 5.78
N LEU A 293 -8.20 6.09 6.73
CA LEU A 293 -7.68 7.45 6.88
C LEU A 293 -6.17 7.40 6.95
N VAL A 294 -5.51 8.16 6.08
CA VAL A 294 -4.06 8.38 6.14
C VAL A 294 -3.78 9.88 6.17
N VAL A 295 -2.94 10.29 7.10
CA VAL A 295 -2.43 11.67 7.19
C VAL A 295 -0.92 11.64 7.21
N PHE A 296 -0.31 12.34 6.27
CA PHE A 296 1.13 12.60 6.22
C PHE A 296 1.39 14.09 6.39
N ALA A 297 2.33 14.42 7.27
CA ALA A 297 2.82 15.79 7.47
C ALA A 297 4.34 15.78 7.41
N GLY A 298 4.90 16.38 6.36
CA GLY A 298 6.34 16.55 6.16
C GLY A 298 6.78 18.01 6.31
N ASN A 299 8.09 18.25 6.43
CA ASN A 299 8.68 19.58 6.58
C ASN A 299 8.06 20.41 7.71
N ILE A 300 7.58 19.74 8.77
CA ILE A 300 7.00 20.39 9.94
C ILE A 300 8.07 20.86 10.91
N SER A 301 7.82 21.99 11.58
CA SER A 301 8.72 22.55 12.60
C SER A 301 8.31 22.22 14.04
N ALA A 302 7.07 21.77 14.24
CA ALA A 302 6.48 21.50 15.56
C ALA A 302 5.74 20.15 15.58
N PRO A 303 6.43 19.01 15.80
CA PRO A 303 5.84 17.69 15.80
C PRO A 303 4.62 17.54 16.72
N GLY A 304 4.69 18.08 17.95
CA GLY A 304 3.57 18.01 18.89
C GLY A 304 2.29 18.73 18.40
N THR A 305 2.46 19.84 17.67
CA THR A 305 1.35 20.54 17.02
C THR A 305 0.78 19.69 15.90
N ALA A 306 1.62 19.10 15.04
CA ALA A 306 1.20 18.23 13.95
C ALA A 306 0.44 17.00 14.48
N GLN A 307 0.89 16.37 15.57
CA GLN A 307 0.14 15.28 16.22
C GLN A 307 -1.25 15.73 16.67
N SER A 308 -1.40 16.95 17.20
CA SER A 308 -2.69 17.49 17.61
C SER A 308 -3.58 17.77 16.40
N GLN A 309 -3.02 18.27 15.31
CA GLN A 309 -3.71 18.49 14.04
C GLN A 309 -4.18 17.18 13.41
N ILE A 310 -3.36 16.12 13.44
CA ILE A 310 -3.77 14.76 12.99
C ILE A 310 -4.96 14.25 13.81
N ARG A 311 -4.96 14.44 15.13
CA ARG A 311 -6.12 14.07 15.99
C ARG A 311 -7.38 14.84 15.58
N HIS A 312 -7.23 16.13 15.33
CA HIS A 312 -8.34 16.98 14.91
C HIS A 312 -8.92 16.54 13.55
N LEU A 313 -8.05 16.34 12.55
CA LEU A 313 -8.47 15.82 11.25
C LEU A 313 -9.16 14.45 11.37
N SER A 314 -8.67 13.58 12.26
CA SER A 314 -9.31 12.28 12.51
C SER A 314 -10.72 12.43 13.07
N ALA A 315 -10.97 13.37 13.98
CA ALA A 315 -12.31 13.65 14.51
C ALA A 315 -13.24 14.18 13.41
N MET A 316 -12.76 15.14 12.60
CA MET A 316 -13.54 15.70 11.50
C MET A 316 -13.94 14.63 10.47
N VAL A 317 -12.98 13.76 10.08
CA VAL A 317 -13.24 12.65 9.14
C VAL A 317 -14.23 11.67 9.76
N TYR A 318 -14.08 11.32 11.05
CA TYR A 318 -15.02 10.43 11.73
C TYR A 318 -16.45 10.98 11.70
N GLU A 319 -16.64 12.26 12.02
CA GLU A 319 -17.94 12.93 11.96
C GLU A 319 -18.49 12.95 10.53
N GLY A 320 -17.70 13.35 9.54
CA GLY A 320 -18.09 13.37 8.14
C GLY A 320 -18.52 12.00 7.63
N MET A 321 -17.69 10.96 7.85
CA MET A 321 -17.95 9.60 7.39
C MET A 321 -19.21 8.98 8.02
N ASN A 322 -19.49 9.31 9.28
CA ASN A 322 -20.64 8.73 9.98
C ASN A 322 -21.92 9.53 9.81
N ASN A 323 -21.86 10.78 9.38
CA ASN A 323 -23.02 11.64 9.15
C ASN A 323 -23.53 11.62 7.70
N MET A 324 -22.75 11.12 6.74
CA MET A 324 -23.13 11.04 5.32
C MET A 324 -24.41 10.22 5.04
N GLY A 325 -24.86 9.35 5.97
CA GLY A 325 -26.12 8.59 5.87
C GLY A 325 -27.31 9.19 6.62
N SER A 326 -27.15 10.26 7.40
CA SER A 326 -28.15 10.74 8.36
C SER A 326 -28.95 11.98 7.92
N GLY A 327 -28.88 12.38 6.65
CA GLY A 327 -29.68 13.52 6.13
C GLY A 327 -29.17 14.91 6.55
N LEU A 328 -27.97 14.99 7.17
CA LEU A 328 -27.29 16.26 7.47
C LEU A 328 -26.64 16.90 6.22
N GLN A 329 -26.88 16.36 5.03
CA GLN A 329 -26.50 16.97 3.74
C GLN A 329 -27.00 18.42 3.60
N ASP A 330 -28.16 18.74 4.22
CA ASP A 330 -28.73 20.07 4.11
C ASP A 330 -28.05 21.13 5.00
N SER A 331 -27.43 20.76 6.11
CA SER A 331 -26.78 21.71 7.00
C SER A 331 -25.41 22.16 6.51
N TYR A 332 -24.59 21.24 5.97
CA TYR A 332 -23.28 21.58 5.38
C TYR A 332 -23.42 22.34 4.06
N ALA A 333 -24.41 21.99 3.23
CA ALA A 333 -24.73 22.75 2.01
C ALA A 333 -25.28 24.14 2.32
N ALA A 334 -26.04 24.30 3.41
CA ALA A 334 -26.57 25.59 3.85
C ALA A 334 -25.48 26.52 4.41
N ASP A 335 -24.53 25.99 5.19
CA ASP A 335 -23.39 26.76 5.72
C ASP A 335 -22.40 27.19 4.63
N THR A 336 -22.12 26.32 3.65
CA THR A 336 -21.27 26.69 2.51
C THR A 336 -21.94 27.69 1.59
N ALA A 337 -23.27 27.60 1.39
CA ALA A 337 -24.03 28.59 0.63
C ALA A 337 -24.10 29.94 1.37
N ALA A 338 -24.22 29.94 2.69
CA ALA A 338 -24.18 31.13 3.53
C ALA A 338 -22.80 31.81 3.51
N THR A 339 -21.72 31.03 3.55
CA THR A 339 -20.35 31.56 3.48
C THR A 339 -20.04 32.12 2.09
N ALA A 340 -20.45 31.46 1.01
CA ALA A 340 -20.28 31.94 -0.35
C ALA A 340 -21.14 33.20 -0.63
N ALA A 341 -22.34 33.30 -0.03
CA ALA A 341 -23.17 34.47 -0.12
C ALA A 341 -22.62 35.67 0.67
N ALA A 342 -21.96 35.41 1.81
CA ALA A 342 -21.28 36.44 2.61
C ALA A 342 -20.01 36.97 1.89
N GLU A 343 -19.23 36.12 1.23
CA GLU A 343 -18.08 36.53 0.40
C GLU A 343 -18.54 37.32 -0.84
N ALA A 344 -19.62 36.95 -1.50
CA ALA A 344 -20.16 37.66 -2.64
C ALA A 344 -20.71 39.05 -2.23
N ALA A 345 -21.30 39.18 -1.03
CA ALA A 345 -21.78 40.44 -0.51
C ALA A 345 -20.60 41.39 -0.10
N SER A 346 -19.47 40.85 0.35
CA SER A 346 -18.28 41.65 0.73
C SER A 346 -17.51 42.21 -0.48
N THR A 347 -17.64 41.60 -1.67
CA THR A 347 -16.98 42.04 -2.90
C THR A 347 -17.84 42.96 -3.77
N GLY A 348 -19.09 43.21 -3.38
CA GLY A 348 -20.08 44.00 -4.14
C GLY A 348 -20.16 45.51 -3.78
N GLU A 349 -19.38 46.00 -2.82
CA GLU A 349 -19.50 47.38 -2.34
C GLU A 349 -18.21 48.18 -2.50
N THR A 350 -17.81 48.49 -3.76
CA THR A 350 -17.07 49.72 -4.12
C THR A 350 -17.22 49.99 -5.63
N ALA A 351 -18.39 50.47 -6.04
CA ALA A 351 -18.53 51.16 -7.31
C ALA A 351 -19.73 52.11 -7.23
N SER A 352 -19.51 53.27 -6.60
CA SER A 352 -20.18 54.52 -6.93
C SER A 352 -19.68 55.63 -5.98
N ASP A 353 -18.83 56.48 -6.44
CA ASP A 353 -18.89 57.92 -6.66
C ASP A 353 -17.52 58.46 -7.02
#